data_fa6c0a9a99ff5a8cee85a52857a49085
#
_entry.id   fa6c0a9a99ff5a8cee85a52857a49085
#
_cell.length_a   1.000
_cell.length_b   1.000
_cell.length_c   1.000
_cell.angle_alpha   90.00
_cell.angle_beta   90.00
_cell.angle_gamma   90.00
#
_symmetry.space_group_name_H-M   'P 1'
#
loop_
_entity.id
_entity.type
_entity.pdbx_description
1 polymer ?
#
loop_
_entity_poly.entity_id
_entity_poly.type
_entity_poly.pdbx_seq_one_letter_code
_entity_poly.pdbx_strand_id
1 'polypeptide(L)'
;INMTLAAQSHLQLSTEPAVINMSSASALYGVPHLASYSASKFAVRALTEALNIEWARQGIRVVDIMPPFVKTPMLDDAEFRAPVVDRLGGNLTADDIAAKAWQAANENVAVHNPVGGVFKFIKLMDKVLPSASTRMTMTFLSRE
;
A
#
# COMPACT_ATOMS: atom_id res chain seq x y z
N ILE A 1 -13.80 -4.08 2.02
CA ILE A 1 -14.77 -4.07 0.91
C ILE A 1 -16.14 -3.65 1.44
N ASN A 2 -16.73 -4.37 2.38
CA ASN A 2 -18.11 -4.09 2.86
C ASN A 2 -18.27 -2.66 3.39
N MET A 3 -17.36 -2.17 4.21
CA MET A 3 -17.37 -0.77 4.70
C MET A 3 -17.32 0.23 3.55
N THR A 4 -16.45 0.01 2.57
CA THR A 4 -16.31 0.90 1.41
C THR A 4 -17.62 0.99 0.63
N LEU A 5 -18.23 -0.15 0.33
CA LEU A 5 -19.52 -0.20 -0.39
C LEU A 5 -20.64 0.44 0.42
N ALA A 6 -20.73 0.16 1.72
CA ALA A 6 -21.75 0.75 2.59
C ALA A 6 -21.63 2.27 2.74
N ALA A 7 -20.40 2.81 2.64
CA ALA A 7 -20.15 4.25 2.74
C ALA A 7 -20.48 5.02 1.46
N GLN A 8 -20.69 4.38 0.32
CA GLN A 8 -20.82 5.04 -0.99
C GLN A 8 -21.91 6.11 -1.01
N SER A 9 -23.10 5.79 -0.54
CA SER A 9 -24.24 6.72 -0.51
C SER A 9 -23.98 7.95 0.38
N HIS A 10 -23.25 7.78 1.47
CA HIS A 10 -22.85 8.88 2.35
C HIS A 10 -21.76 9.73 1.73
N LEU A 11 -20.80 9.11 1.04
CA LEU A 11 -19.73 9.81 0.32
C LEU A 11 -20.29 10.71 -0.79
N GLN A 12 -21.30 10.27 -1.50
CA GLN A 12 -21.98 11.07 -2.52
C GLN A 12 -22.61 12.37 -1.99
N LEU A 13 -22.92 12.43 -0.69
CA LEU A 13 -23.47 13.62 -0.05
C LEU A 13 -22.38 14.56 0.52
N SER A 14 -21.12 14.15 0.47
CA SER A 14 -19.99 14.93 0.98
C SER A 14 -19.49 15.92 -0.07
N THR A 15 -18.94 17.04 0.36
CA THR A 15 -18.35 18.06 -0.52
C THR A 15 -17.02 17.64 -1.10
N GLU A 16 -16.22 16.88 -0.36
CA GLU A 16 -14.90 16.39 -0.78
C GLU A 16 -14.73 14.90 -0.43
N PRO A 17 -15.52 14.02 -1.07
CA PRO A 17 -15.53 12.62 -0.68
C PRO A 17 -14.24 11.91 -1.09
N ALA A 18 -13.66 11.16 -0.16
CA ALA A 18 -12.48 10.35 -0.42
C ALA A 18 -12.53 9.01 0.33
N VAL A 19 -12.03 7.98 -0.33
CA VAL A 19 -11.70 6.68 0.27
C VAL A 19 -10.19 6.50 0.25
N ILE A 20 -9.60 6.25 1.40
CA ILE A 20 -8.17 6.02 1.55
C ILE A 20 -7.97 4.60 2.05
N ASN A 21 -7.53 3.72 1.18
CA ASN A 21 -7.28 2.33 1.52
C ASN A 21 -5.86 2.15 2.05
N MET A 22 -5.69 1.31 3.07
CA MET A 22 -4.38 0.93 3.58
C MET A 22 -3.88 -0.32 2.86
N SER A 23 -3.08 -0.12 1.83
CA SER A 23 -2.39 -1.17 1.09
C SER A 23 -1.03 -1.50 1.73
N SER A 24 -0.04 -1.88 0.95
CA SER A 24 1.31 -2.20 1.38
C SER A 24 2.28 -2.20 0.20
N ALA A 25 3.58 -2.09 0.46
CA ALA A 25 4.63 -2.43 -0.48
C ALA A 25 4.50 -3.86 -1.03
N SER A 26 3.98 -4.78 -0.22
CA SER A 26 3.68 -6.17 -0.62
C SER A 26 2.61 -6.30 -1.71
N ALA A 27 1.95 -5.22 -2.11
CA ALA A 27 1.06 -5.18 -3.26
C ALA A 27 1.78 -4.87 -4.59
N LEU A 28 3.09 -4.74 -4.60
CA LEU A 28 3.90 -4.65 -5.84
C LEU A 28 4.44 -6.01 -6.25
N TYR A 29 4.84 -6.82 -5.29
CA TYR A 29 5.39 -8.15 -5.53
C TYR A 29 5.06 -9.08 -4.36
N GLY A 30 4.79 -10.37 -4.66
CA GLY A 30 4.55 -11.38 -3.64
C GLY A 30 5.80 -11.62 -2.78
N VAL A 31 5.73 -11.27 -1.51
CA VAL A 31 6.86 -11.38 -0.59
C VAL A 31 6.94 -12.82 -0.07
N PRO A 32 8.09 -13.51 -0.21
CA PRO A 32 8.31 -14.83 0.38
C PRO A 32 7.98 -14.84 1.88
N HIS A 33 7.41 -15.93 2.37
CA HIS A 33 6.89 -16.12 3.72
C HIS A 33 5.68 -15.24 4.12
N LEU A 34 5.25 -14.31 3.23
CA LEU A 34 4.08 -13.44 3.43
C LEU A 34 3.08 -13.58 2.26
N ALA A 35 2.92 -14.77 1.69
CA ALA A 35 2.13 -14.98 0.48
C ALA A 35 0.65 -14.58 0.65
N SER A 36 -0.02 -15.04 1.70
CA SER A 36 -1.43 -14.70 1.98
C SER A 36 -1.62 -13.21 2.30
N TYR A 37 -0.67 -12.63 3.05
CA TYR A 37 -0.67 -11.19 3.30
C TYR A 37 -0.51 -10.41 1.99
N SER A 38 0.46 -10.77 1.16
CA SER A 38 0.67 -10.15 -0.15
C SER A 38 -0.59 -10.24 -1.01
N ALA A 39 -1.20 -11.43 -1.11
CA ALA A 39 -2.44 -11.63 -1.86
C ALA A 39 -3.56 -10.69 -1.38
N SER A 40 -3.72 -10.52 -0.06
CA SER A 40 -4.70 -9.59 0.51
C SER A 40 -4.42 -8.13 0.11
N LYS A 41 -3.14 -7.72 0.07
CA LYS A 41 -2.74 -6.35 -0.27
C LYS A 41 -2.81 -6.08 -1.78
N PHE A 42 -2.57 -7.08 -2.63
CA PHE A 42 -2.87 -7.00 -4.05
C PHE A 42 -4.38 -6.83 -4.29
N ALA A 43 -5.24 -7.54 -3.55
CA ALA A 43 -6.68 -7.36 -3.63
C ALA A 43 -7.12 -5.93 -3.25
N VAL A 44 -6.54 -5.34 -2.19
CA VAL A 44 -6.80 -3.94 -1.80
C VAL A 44 -6.37 -2.98 -2.91
N ARG A 45 -5.21 -3.20 -3.52
CA ARG A 45 -4.72 -2.37 -4.62
C ARG A 45 -5.66 -2.44 -5.83
N ALA A 46 -6.02 -3.64 -6.27
CA ALA A 46 -6.92 -3.84 -7.40
C ALA A 46 -8.30 -3.20 -7.15
N LEU A 47 -8.84 -3.34 -5.93
CA LEU A 47 -10.07 -2.67 -5.51
C LEU A 47 -9.93 -1.14 -5.61
N THR A 48 -8.81 -0.58 -5.16
CA THR A 48 -8.55 0.86 -5.24
C THR A 48 -8.54 1.36 -6.69
N GLU A 49 -7.86 0.64 -7.58
CA GLU A 49 -7.78 0.97 -9.01
C GLU A 49 -9.17 0.95 -9.66
N ALA A 50 -9.95 -0.10 -9.42
CA ALA A 50 -11.30 -0.25 -9.97
C ALA A 50 -12.23 0.85 -9.46
N LEU A 51 -12.33 1.03 -8.14
CA LEU A 51 -13.21 2.03 -7.56
C LEU A 51 -12.77 3.47 -7.87
N ASN A 52 -11.48 3.74 -8.05
CA ASN A 52 -11.00 5.04 -8.50
C ASN A 52 -11.63 5.44 -9.85
N ILE A 53 -11.73 4.49 -10.79
CA ILE A 53 -12.32 4.72 -12.10
C ILE A 53 -13.85 4.78 -12.02
N GLU A 54 -14.46 3.80 -11.34
CA GLU A 54 -15.93 3.69 -11.24
C GLU A 54 -16.55 4.89 -10.54
N TRP A 55 -15.92 5.36 -9.45
CA TRP A 55 -16.47 6.42 -8.60
C TRP A 55 -16.01 7.83 -8.98
N ALA A 56 -15.07 7.95 -9.92
CA ALA A 56 -14.64 9.26 -10.43
C ALA A 56 -15.82 10.09 -10.97
N ARG A 57 -16.78 9.44 -11.64
CA ARG A 57 -18.00 10.11 -12.17
C ARG A 57 -18.93 10.61 -11.06
N GLN A 58 -18.77 10.10 -9.85
CA GLN A 58 -19.53 10.51 -8.66
C GLN A 58 -18.76 11.56 -7.84
N GLY A 59 -17.60 12.01 -8.32
CA GLY A 59 -16.73 12.94 -7.61
C GLY A 59 -15.99 12.34 -6.43
N ILE A 60 -16.06 11.02 -6.20
CA ILE A 60 -15.43 10.34 -5.07
C ILE A 60 -14.00 9.95 -5.46
N ARG A 61 -13.02 10.46 -4.73
CA ARG A 61 -11.61 10.06 -4.86
C ARG A 61 -11.38 8.73 -4.14
N VAL A 62 -10.72 7.79 -4.83
CA VAL A 62 -10.31 6.52 -4.21
C VAL A 62 -8.83 6.33 -4.42
N VAL A 63 -8.06 6.28 -3.34
CA VAL A 63 -6.60 6.16 -3.35
C VAL A 63 -6.13 5.14 -2.32
N ASP A 64 -4.89 4.70 -2.43
CA ASP A 64 -4.26 3.91 -1.38
C ASP A 64 -2.96 4.51 -0.87
N ILE A 65 -2.64 4.17 0.37
CA ILE A 65 -1.34 4.38 0.98
C ILE A 65 -0.61 3.04 0.97
N MET A 66 0.62 3.05 0.48
CA MET A 66 1.46 1.86 0.35
C MET A 66 2.68 1.98 1.28
N PRO A 67 2.55 1.67 2.57
CA PRO A 67 3.70 1.66 3.46
C PRO A 67 4.58 0.43 3.19
N PRO A 68 5.90 0.57 3.33
CA PRO A 68 6.80 -0.55 3.55
C PRO A 68 6.64 -1.04 5.00
N PHE A 69 7.70 -1.66 5.55
CA PHE A 69 7.70 -2.04 6.97
C PHE A 69 7.71 -0.80 7.86
N VAL A 70 6.80 -0.76 8.82
CA VAL A 70 6.59 0.31 9.79
C VAL A 70 6.83 -0.25 11.18
N LYS A 71 7.50 0.48 12.05
CA LYS A 71 7.70 0.08 13.46
C LYS A 71 6.35 0.05 14.17
N THR A 72 5.86 -1.15 14.42
CA THR A 72 4.60 -1.40 15.12
C THR A 72 4.70 -2.68 15.94
N PRO A 73 3.93 -2.85 17.02
CA PRO A 73 3.88 -4.08 17.80
C PRO A 73 3.62 -5.33 16.94
N MET A 74 2.90 -5.20 15.83
CA MET A 74 2.65 -6.31 14.90
C MET A 74 3.94 -6.95 14.35
N LEU A 75 5.03 -6.18 14.21
CA LEU A 75 6.32 -6.71 13.77
C LEU A 75 7.16 -7.25 14.92
N ASP A 76 6.98 -6.70 16.11
CA ASP A 76 7.76 -7.08 17.30
C ASP A 76 7.21 -8.36 17.94
N ASP A 77 5.88 -8.55 17.91
CA ASP A 77 5.17 -9.68 18.51
C ASP A 77 5.02 -10.90 17.58
N ALA A 78 5.52 -10.83 16.35
CA ALA A 78 5.38 -11.91 15.38
C ALA A 78 6.25 -13.12 15.78
N GLU A 79 5.64 -14.30 15.93
CA GLU A 79 6.36 -15.57 16.15
C GLU A 79 7.36 -15.89 15.03
N PHE A 80 7.06 -15.40 13.82
CA PHE A 80 7.93 -15.52 12.66
C PHE A 80 8.14 -14.16 12.01
N ARG A 81 9.40 -13.77 11.86
CA ARG A 81 9.78 -12.55 11.15
C ARG A 81 10.43 -12.90 9.81
N ALA A 82 9.80 -12.48 8.72
CA ALA A 82 10.34 -12.73 7.38
C ALA A 82 11.70 -12.01 7.21
N PRO A 83 12.74 -12.64 6.64
CA PRO A 83 14.09 -12.04 6.49
C PRO A 83 14.10 -10.69 5.77
N VAL A 84 13.17 -10.47 4.86
CA VAL A 84 13.01 -9.20 4.15
C VAL A 84 12.70 -8.02 5.10
N VAL A 85 12.06 -8.28 6.24
CA VAL A 85 11.75 -7.24 7.25
C VAL A 85 13.03 -6.68 7.84
N ASP A 86 13.99 -7.54 8.15
CA ASP A 86 15.27 -7.13 8.76
C ASP A 86 16.15 -6.37 7.76
N ARG A 87 16.07 -6.73 6.48
CA ARG A 87 16.87 -6.12 5.41
C ARG A 87 16.30 -4.81 4.87
N LEU A 88 14.97 -4.71 4.81
CA LEU A 88 14.26 -3.52 4.34
C LEU A 88 13.57 -2.75 5.47
N GLY A 89 13.69 -3.24 6.71
CA GLY A 89 13.08 -2.68 7.89
C GLY A 89 13.33 -1.17 7.96
N GLY A 90 12.27 -0.39 7.78
CA GLY A 90 12.33 1.04 7.68
C GLY A 90 12.33 1.73 9.03
N ASN A 91 12.81 2.97 9.04
CA ASN A 91 12.68 3.88 10.18
C ASN A 91 11.32 4.58 10.22
N LEU A 92 10.36 4.13 9.41
CA LEU A 92 9.03 4.75 9.37
C LEU A 92 8.24 4.42 10.64
N THR A 93 7.54 5.44 11.11
CA THR A 93 6.65 5.37 12.27
C THR A 93 5.19 5.39 11.83
N ALA A 94 4.28 5.11 12.77
CA ALA A 94 2.85 5.26 12.53
C ALA A 94 2.48 6.70 12.15
N ASP A 95 3.17 7.69 12.73
CA ASP A 95 2.93 9.12 12.45
C ASP A 95 3.29 9.49 11.00
N ASP A 96 4.35 8.89 10.42
CA ASP A 96 4.68 9.10 9.01
C ASP A 96 3.56 8.60 8.08
N ILE A 97 2.95 7.48 8.44
CA ILE A 97 1.83 6.92 7.69
C ILE A 97 0.57 7.76 7.86
N ALA A 98 0.29 8.20 9.09
CA ALA A 98 -0.84 9.07 9.40
C ALA A 98 -0.73 10.42 8.66
N ALA A 99 0.45 11.03 8.64
CA ALA A 99 0.71 12.26 7.88
C ALA A 99 0.44 12.05 6.38
N LYS A 100 0.84 10.90 5.81
CA LYS A 100 0.55 10.59 4.40
C LYS A 100 -0.92 10.35 4.14
N ALA A 101 -1.63 9.69 5.05
CA ALA A 101 -3.08 9.51 4.96
C ALA A 101 -3.82 10.86 5.07
N TRP A 102 -3.39 11.72 5.97
CA TRP A 102 -3.92 13.08 6.11
C TRP A 102 -3.72 13.91 4.83
N GLN A 103 -2.53 13.85 4.24
CA GLN A 103 -2.26 14.49 2.96
C GLN A 103 -3.21 13.99 1.88
N ALA A 104 -3.39 12.66 1.77
CA ALA A 104 -4.28 12.07 0.79
C ALA A 104 -5.77 12.41 1.00
N ALA A 105 -6.17 12.71 2.24
CA ALA A 105 -7.51 13.17 2.56
C ALA A 105 -7.78 14.59 2.05
N ASN A 106 -6.77 15.46 2.15
CA ASN A 106 -6.95 16.91 1.93
C ASN A 106 -6.39 17.41 0.58
N GLU A 107 -5.60 16.60 -0.11
CA GLU A 107 -4.95 16.98 -1.37
C GLU A 107 -5.30 16.03 -2.51
N ASN A 108 -5.16 16.51 -3.73
CA ASN A 108 -5.24 15.63 -4.90
C ASN A 108 -3.91 14.91 -5.07
N VAL A 109 -3.89 13.63 -4.73
CA VAL A 109 -2.70 12.77 -4.80
C VAL A 109 -2.88 11.68 -5.86
N ALA A 110 -1.80 10.99 -6.21
CA ALA A 110 -1.86 9.83 -7.11
C ALA A 110 -2.75 8.71 -6.53
N VAL A 111 -3.23 7.81 -7.38
CA VAL A 111 -4.03 6.65 -6.93
C VAL A 111 -3.26 5.80 -5.93
N HIS A 112 -1.97 5.58 -6.18
CA HIS A 112 -1.08 4.80 -5.31
C HIS A 112 -0.03 5.68 -4.68
N ASN A 113 -0.02 5.74 -3.36
CA ASN A 113 0.85 6.61 -2.56
C ASN A 113 1.89 5.81 -1.77
N PRO A 114 3.08 5.55 -2.32
CA PRO A 114 4.17 4.91 -1.60
C PRO A 114 4.71 5.83 -0.51
N VAL A 115 5.01 5.27 0.66
CA VAL A 115 5.60 6.00 1.78
C VAL A 115 7.09 5.66 1.91
N GLY A 116 7.91 6.69 2.16
CA GLY A 116 9.37 6.55 2.28
C GLY A 116 10.12 6.60 0.93
N GLY A 117 11.31 7.19 0.96
CA GLY A 117 12.11 7.45 -0.25
C GLY A 117 12.58 6.19 -0.96
N VAL A 118 13.05 5.21 -0.21
CA VAL A 118 13.52 3.92 -0.75
C VAL A 118 12.40 3.19 -1.49
N PHE A 119 11.21 3.16 -0.91
CA PHE A 119 10.08 2.48 -1.54
C PHE A 119 9.56 3.22 -2.78
N LYS A 120 9.60 4.54 -2.80
CA LYS A 120 9.30 5.34 -4.00
C LYS A 120 10.25 4.99 -5.14
N PHE A 121 11.53 4.80 -4.83
CA PHE A 121 12.55 4.39 -5.80
C PHE A 121 12.30 2.95 -6.31
N ILE A 122 12.00 2.00 -5.43
CA ILE A 122 11.67 0.61 -5.81
C ILE A 122 10.46 0.59 -6.76
N LYS A 123 9.39 1.34 -6.43
CA LYS A 123 8.20 1.44 -7.28
C LYS A 123 8.50 2.05 -8.65
N LEU A 124 9.41 3.01 -8.72
CA LEU A 124 9.85 3.59 -9.99
C LEU A 124 10.63 2.55 -10.81
N MET A 125 11.54 1.82 -10.18
CA MET A 125 12.31 0.77 -10.84
C MET A 125 11.45 -0.38 -11.35
N ASP A 126 10.41 -0.77 -10.62
CA ASP A 126 9.47 -1.82 -11.03
C ASP A 126 8.75 -1.51 -12.36
N LYS A 127 8.57 -0.23 -12.67
CA LYS A 127 8.01 0.20 -13.96
C LYS A 127 8.96 0.08 -15.15
N VAL A 128 10.26 0.09 -14.88
CA VAL A 128 11.31 0.16 -15.90
C VAL A 128 12.05 -1.16 -16.08
N LEU A 129 12.15 -1.93 -14.99
CA LEU A 129 12.89 -3.19 -14.99
C LEU A 129 11.99 -4.38 -15.31
N PRO A 130 12.50 -5.39 -16.04
CA PRO A 130 11.77 -6.64 -16.26
C PRO A 130 11.41 -7.35 -14.94
N SER A 131 10.31 -8.10 -14.92
CA SER A 131 9.86 -8.87 -13.76
C SER A 131 10.93 -9.84 -13.19
N ALA A 132 11.88 -10.26 -14.04
CA ALA A 132 13.01 -11.08 -13.62
C ALA A 132 13.93 -10.37 -12.61
N SER A 133 14.13 -9.06 -12.72
CA SER A 133 14.94 -8.29 -11.78
C SER A 133 14.27 -8.15 -10.42
N THR A 134 12.94 -7.94 -10.39
CA THR A 134 12.16 -7.91 -9.15
C THR A 134 12.21 -9.26 -8.45
N ARG A 135 12.08 -10.35 -9.21
CA ARG A 135 12.24 -11.71 -8.69
C ARG A 135 13.63 -11.93 -8.07
N MET A 136 14.70 -11.52 -8.77
CA MET A 136 16.07 -11.66 -8.26
C MET A 136 16.29 -10.86 -6.98
N THR A 137 15.79 -9.64 -6.92
CA THR A 137 15.85 -8.79 -5.73
C THR A 137 15.12 -9.45 -4.56
N MET A 138 13.90 -9.94 -4.77
CA MET A 138 13.14 -10.62 -3.71
C MET A 138 13.79 -11.93 -3.28
N THR A 139 14.38 -12.68 -4.20
CA THR A 139 15.16 -13.89 -3.86
C THR A 139 16.34 -13.55 -2.96
N PHE A 140 17.07 -12.45 -3.26
CA PHE A 140 18.19 -11.99 -2.43
C PHE A 140 17.74 -11.52 -1.06
N LEU A 141 16.68 -10.70 -1.00
CA LEU A 141 16.15 -10.13 0.25
C LEU A 141 15.51 -11.17 1.18
N SER A 142 15.09 -12.32 0.64
CA SER A 142 14.40 -13.38 1.40
C SER A 142 15.30 -14.59 1.72
N ARG A 143 16.60 -14.54 1.42
CA ARG A 143 17.54 -15.61 1.82
C ARG A 143 17.69 -15.59 3.34
N GLU A 144 17.69 -16.78 3.92
CA GLU A 144 18.06 -17.00 5.32
C GLU A 144 19.55 -16.73 5.56
#